data_2c6ea426599890f6825f638b6df99091
#
_entry.id   2c6ea426599890f6825f638b6df99091
#
_cell.length_a   1.000
_cell.length_b   1.000
_cell.length_c   1.000
_cell.angle_alpha   90.00
_cell.angle_beta   90.00
_cell.angle_gamma   90.00
#
_symmetry.space_group_name_H-M   'P 1'
#
loop_
_entity.id
_entity.type
_entity.pdbx_description
1 polymer ?
#
loop_
_entity_poly.entity_id
_entity_poly.type
_entity_poly.pdbx_seq_one_letter_code
_entity_poly.pdbx_strand_id
1 'polypeptide(L)'
;LLSKSIPDFNKCPCFVGAVIEGGLLRTLLVSDCTFSDSTPKNSISCFRRQHRWVRGDVQNLRFIGSGHSNRALNFRLAENLRRLLTPISAAAGLIAAAFFAVPASALPVFLLTLSEYWLPALLGLVGTAFSRSYTPRRFFTRCVGVIAQSLEGLLYSLASLAENAASTADAALRALWRMYVSHRNLLEWTTFSQTDSGRDGSICGYLQNHVASVFAGTLMTAFSPLPLYRLCGIVWFFFPVLACLLASPVRDRTRTATDVQRRTVSRYAREIFAFFDENVSHKTHWLPPDNLQLSPAECTAYRTSPTKIGL
;
A
#
# COMPACT_ATOMS: atom_id res chain seq x y z
N LEU A 1 11.78 6.67 -26.01
CA LEU A 1 12.46 7.86 -25.42
C LEU A 1 13.23 7.49 -24.15
N LEU A 2 12.68 6.66 -23.25
CA LEU A 2 13.37 6.19 -22.04
C LEU A 2 14.61 5.33 -22.37
N SER A 3 14.56 4.50 -23.42
CA SER A 3 15.69 3.62 -23.79
C SER A 3 16.92 4.36 -24.32
N LYS A 4 16.75 5.56 -24.84
CA LYS A 4 17.86 6.38 -25.34
C LYS A 4 18.47 7.32 -24.30
N SER A 5 17.68 7.72 -23.28
CA SER A 5 18.12 8.67 -22.24
C SER A 5 18.71 8.00 -21.00
N ILE A 6 18.47 6.69 -20.81
CA ILE A 6 18.97 5.90 -19.67
C ILE A 6 19.52 4.57 -20.19
N PRO A 7 20.77 4.53 -20.68
CA PRO A 7 21.35 3.32 -21.29
C PRO A 7 21.33 2.09 -20.39
N ASP A 8 21.42 2.27 -19.08
CA ASP A 8 21.45 1.18 -18.10
C ASP A 8 20.05 0.69 -17.70
N PHE A 9 19.00 1.38 -18.09
CA PHE A 9 17.63 1.02 -17.75
C PHE A 9 17.19 -0.34 -18.33
N ASN A 10 17.64 -0.64 -19.55
CA ASN A 10 17.38 -1.92 -20.20
C ASN A 10 18.20 -3.09 -19.62
N LYS A 11 19.28 -2.79 -18.91
CA LYS A 11 20.15 -3.79 -18.28
C LYS A 11 19.80 -4.04 -16.81
N CYS A 12 18.86 -3.27 -16.29
CA CYS A 12 18.51 -3.30 -14.89
C CYS A 12 17.32 -4.24 -14.65
N PRO A 13 17.51 -5.43 -14.07
CA PRO A 13 16.44 -6.34 -13.73
C PRO A 13 15.72 -5.87 -12.46
N CYS A 14 15.21 -4.63 -12.44
CA CYS A 14 14.49 -4.11 -11.28
C CYS A 14 13.09 -3.65 -11.69
N PHE A 15 12.20 -3.72 -10.72
CA PHE A 15 10.84 -3.23 -10.86
C PHE A 15 10.85 -1.70 -10.99
N VAL A 16 10.63 -1.20 -12.19
CA VAL A 16 10.40 0.21 -12.45
C VAL A 16 8.95 0.49 -12.10
N GLY A 17 8.73 0.98 -10.90
CA GLY A 17 7.39 1.32 -10.44
C GLY A 17 6.89 2.64 -11.04
N ALA A 18 5.57 2.82 -11.01
CA ALA A 18 4.86 4.03 -11.45
C ALA A 18 5.45 5.34 -10.88
N VAL A 19 6.18 5.29 -9.78
CA VAL A 19 6.87 6.43 -9.16
C VAL A 19 7.98 6.98 -10.07
N ILE A 20 8.80 6.09 -10.65
CA ILE A 20 9.89 6.50 -11.56
C ILE A 20 9.29 6.96 -12.88
N GLU A 21 8.32 6.22 -13.42
CA GLU A 21 7.62 6.61 -14.65
C GLU A 21 6.94 7.97 -14.50
N GLY A 22 6.17 8.18 -13.41
CA GLY A 22 5.51 9.45 -13.13
C GLY A 22 6.45 10.61 -12.82
N GLY A 23 7.69 10.33 -12.37
CA GLY A 23 8.72 11.35 -12.12
C GLY A 23 9.51 11.76 -13.35
N LEU A 24 9.64 10.90 -14.36
CA LEU A 24 10.45 11.13 -15.56
C LEU A 24 9.59 11.39 -16.80
N LEU A 25 8.34 10.93 -16.83
CA LEU A 25 7.41 11.11 -17.95
C LEU A 25 6.44 12.26 -17.65
N ARG A 26 5.90 12.86 -18.72
CA ARG A 26 4.77 13.77 -18.61
C ARG A 26 3.51 12.95 -18.36
N THR A 27 2.96 13.08 -17.14
CA THR A 27 1.72 12.41 -16.75
C THR A 27 0.57 13.41 -16.68
N LEU A 28 -0.61 13.00 -17.11
CA LEU A 28 -1.85 13.77 -17.02
C LEU A 28 -2.87 12.99 -16.18
N LEU A 29 -3.55 13.67 -15.28
CA LEU A 29 -4.70 13.12 -14.56
C LEU A 29 -5.96 13.33 -15.41
N VAL A 30 -6.59 12.23 -15.81
CA VAL A 30 -7.90 12.23 -16.48
C VAL A 30 -8.95 12.00 -15.39
N SER A 31 -9.63 13.07 -14.98
CA SER A 31 -10.55 13.07 -13.83
C SER A 31 -11.98 12.66 -14.18
N ASP A 32 -12.33 12.63 -15.45
CA ASP A 32 -13.65 12.23 -15.99
C ASP A 32 -13.79 10.70 -16.15
N CYS A 33 -12.68 9.97 -16.09
CA CYS A 33 -12.65 8.51 -16.09
C CYS A 33 -12.19 7.98 -14.71
N THR A 34 -13.02 7.18 -14.06
CA THR A 34 -12.71 6.53 -12.78
C THR A 34 -12.71 5.03 -12.95
N PHE A 35 -11.57 4.39 -12.65
CA PHE A 35 -11.44 2.94 -12.59
C PHE A 35 -11.42 2.49 -11.13
N SER A 36 -12.16 1.42 -10.85
CA SER A 36 -12.17 0.78 -9.53
C SER A 36 -11.52 -0.59 -9.64
N ASP A 37 -10.56 -0.85 -8.77
CA ASP A 37 -9.91 -2.17 -8.63
C ASP A 37 -10.29 -2.82 -7.30
N SER A 38 -10.17 -4.14 -7.23
CA SER A 38 -10.48 -4.88 -6.01
C SER A 38 -9.41 -4.65 -4.94
N THR A 39 -9.86 -4.50 -3.69
CA THR A 39 -8.97 -4.41 -2.53
C THR A 39 -8.75 -5.78 -1.91
N PRO A 40 -7.63 -6.02 -1.20
CA PRO A 40 -7.43 -7.26 -0.44
C PRO A 40 -8.57 -7.50 0.55
N LYS A 41 -9.08 -8.72 0.57
CA LYS A 41 -10.21 -9.10 1.41
C LYS A 41 -9.84 -9.36 2.87
N ASN A 42 -8.55 -9.57 3.15
CA ASN A 42 -8.06 -9.91 4.47
C ASN A 42 -6.66 -9.31 4.74
N SER A 43 -6.24 -9.28 6.01
CA SER A 43 -4.94 -8.74 6.43
C SER A 43 -3.76 -9.49 5.82
N ILE A 44 -3.85 -10.82 5.66
CA ILE A 44 -2.78 -11.64 5.11
C ILE A 44 -2.47 -11.21 3.67
N SER A 45 -3.49 -11.07 2.83
CA SER A 45 -3.35 -10.60 1.45
C SER A 45 -2.86 -9.14 1.40
N CYS A 46 -3.31 -8.31 2.36
CA CYS A 46 -2.87 -6.92 2.49
C CYS A 46 -1.37 -6.84 2.78
N PHE A 47 -0.87 -7.53 3.80
CA PHE A 47 0.56 -7.52 4.15
C PHE A 47 1.44 -8.11 3.07
N ARG A 48 0.99 -9.15 2.35
CA ARG A 48 1.74 -9.69 1.22
C ARG A 48 1.82 -8.73 0.04
N ARG A 49 0.74 -7.99 -0.24
CA ARG A 49 0.76 -6.93 -1.24
C ARG A 49 1.73 -5.82 -0.83
N GLN A 50 1.65 -5.38 0.43
CA GLN A 50 2.56 -4.37 0.99
C GLN A 50 4.02 -4.84 0.95
N HIS A 51 4.31 -6.07 1.37
CA HIS A 51 5.64 -6.68 1.31
C HIS A 51 6.25 -6.61 -0.10
N ARG A 52 5.44 -6.87 -1.13
CA ARG A 52 5.88 -6.74 -2.52
C ARG A 52 6.20 -5.29 -2.89
N TRP A 53 5.35 -4.34 -2.49
CA TRP A 53 5.56 -2.92 -2.77
C TRP A 53 6.82 -2.39 -2.07
N VAL A 54 7.03 -2.75 -0.82
CA VAL A 54 8.24 -2.39 -0.07
C VAL A 54 9.50 -2.88 -0.76
N ARG A 55 9.51 -4.12 -1.28
CA ARG A 55 10.65 -4.62 -2.06
C ARG A 55 10.94 -3.76 -3.29
N GLY A 56 9.90 -3.35 -4.02
CA GLY A 56 10.03 -2.45 -5.15
C GLY A 56 10.53 -1.06 -4.75
N ASP A 57 10.01 -0.49 -3.67
CA ASP A 57 10.43 0.82 -3.16
C ASP A 57 11.91 0.81 -2.75
N VAL A 58 12.38 -0.25 -2.06
CA VAL A 58 13.79 -0.41 -1.70
C VAL A 58 14.69 -0.52 -2.93
N GLN A 59 14.27 -1.26 -3.96
CA GLN A 59 15.02 -1.35 -5.22
C GLN A 59 15.13 0.01 -5.92
N ASN A 60 14.11 0.86 -5.80
CA ASN A 60 14.06 2.17 -6.43
C ASN A 60 14.93 3.22 -5.71
N LEU A 61 15.34 2.99 -4.46
CA LEU A 61 16.17 3.94 -3.70
C LEU A 61 17.52 4.25 -4.38
N ARG A 62 18.05 3.34 -5.19
CA ARG A 62 19.29 3.56 -5.94
C ARG A 62 19.20 4.69 -6.98
N PHE A 63 18.00 5.12 -7.33
CA PHE A 63 17.79 6.24 -8.24
C PHE A 63 17.84 7.60 -7.53
N ILE A 64 17.84 7.65 -6.19
CA ILE A 64 17.99 8.90 -5.45
C ILE A 64 19.35 9.52 -5.76
N GLY A 65 19.34 10.77 -6.22
CA GLY A 65 20.55 11.50 -6.52
C GLY A 65 21.28 11.06 -7.80
N SER A 66 20.71 10.11 -8.58
CA SER A 66 21.27 9.75 -9.88
C SER A 66 21.21 10.93 -10.83
N GLY A 67 22.16 11.05 -11.78
CA GLY A 67 22.20 12.14 -12.76
C GLY A 67 20.94 12.24 -13.65
N HIS A 68 20.05 11.25 -13.60
CA HIS A 68 18.80 11.20 -14.34
C HIS A 68 17.57 11.55 -13.48
N SER A 69 17.75 11.75 -12.15
CA SER A 69 16.65 12.07 -11.22
C SER A 69 16.41 13.58 -11.17
N ASN A 70 15.13 13.96 -11.12
CA ASN A 70 14.72 15.34 -10.83
C ASN A 70 14.34 15.50 -9.33
N ARG A 71 14.18 16.75 -8.88
CA ARG A 71 13.85 17.04 -7.47
C ARG A 71 12.53 16.39 -7.03
N ALA A 72 11.53 16.36 -7.91
CA ALA A 72 10.23 15.75 -7.60
C ALA A 72 10.33 14.23 -7.44
N LEU A 73 11.12 13.55 -8.28
CA LEU A 73 11.37 12.12 -8.16
C LEU A 73 12.14 11.82 -6.87
N ASN A 74 13.20 12.58 -6.57
CA ASN A 74 13.98 12.40 -5.33
C ASN A 74 13.10 12.57 -4.09
N PHE A 75 12.22 13.58 -4.08
CA PHE A 75 11.28 13.79 -2.99
C PHE A 75 10.32 12.60 -2.83
N ARG A 76 9.74 12.08 -3.93
CA ARG A 76 8.84 10.92 -3.89
C ARG A 76 9.54 9.66 -3.40
N LEU A 77 10.77 9.41 -3.83
CA LEU A 77 11.56 8.26 -3.37
C LEU A 77 11.92 8.38 -1.89
N ALA A 78 12.28 9.59 -1.43
CA ALA A 78 12.52 9.86 -0.01
C ALA A 78 11.25 9.68 0.83
N GLU A 79 10.08 10.10 0.33
CA GLU A 79 8.79 9.88 0.98
C GLU A 79 8.42 8.40 1.06
N ASN A 80 8.71 7.59 0.02
CA ASN A 80 8.54 6.15 0.07
C ASN A 80 9.44 5.51 1.13
N LEU A 81 10.70 5.97 1.23
CA LEU A 81 11.62 5.53 2.29
C LEU A 81 11.10 5.89 3.69
N ARG A 82 10.60 7.12 3.88
CA ARG A 82 9.98 7.53 5.14
C ARG A 82 8.82 6.59 5.52
N ARG A 83 7.89 6.34 4.60
CA ARG A 83 6.75 5.45 4.82
C ARG A 83 7.16 4.01 5.16
N LEU A 84 8.26 3.55 4.61
CA LEU A 84 8.84 2.24 4.91
C LEU A 84 9.41 2.22 6.33
N LEU A 85 10.13 3.27 6.74
CA LEU A 85 10.78 3.35 8.05
C LEU A 85 9.79 3.61 9.20
N THR A 86 8.68 4.29 8.94
CA THR A 86 7.67 4.66 9.95
C THR A 86 7.19 3.47 10.81
N PRO A 87 6.66 2.36 10.26
CA PRO A 87 6.19 1.26 11.10
C PRO A 87 7.34 0.58 11.86
N ILE A 88 8.51 0.49 11.26
CA ILE A 88 9.69 -0.12 11.90
C ILE A 88 10.12 0.72 13.10
N SER A 89 10.30 2.04 12.91
CA SER A 89 10.72 2.95 13.97
C SER A 89 9.66 3.08 15.08
N ALA A 90 8.38 3.13 14.71
CA ALA A 90 7.29 3.19 15.68
C ALA A 90 7.22 1.91 16.54
N ALA A 91 7.29 0.72 15.94
CA ALA A 91 7.29 -0.53 16.70
C ALA A 91 8.54 -0.65 17.59
N ALA A 92 9.72 -0.34 17.05
CA ALA A 92 10.97 -0.33 17.81
C ALA A 92 10.93 0.68 18.96
N GLY A 93 10.39 1.88 18.72
CA GLY A 93 10.20 2.92 19.74
C GLY A 93 9.27 2.49 20.87
N LEU A 94 8.13 1.85 20.54
CA LEU A 94 7.22 1.31 21.57
C LEU A 94 7.83 0.17 22.37
N ILE A 95 8.57 -0.74 21.71
CA ILE A 95 9.27 -1.83 22.38
C ILE A 95 10.36 -1.25 23.30
N ALA A 96 11.18 -0.34 22.80
CA ALA A 96 12.22 0.29 23.61
C ALA A 96 11.60 1.03 24.82
N ALA A 97 10.53 1.80 24.60
CA ALA A 97 9.84 2.50 25.66
C ALA A 97 9.21 1.56 26.69
N ALA A 98 8.74 0.39 26.27
CA ALA A 98 8.18 -0.62 27.15
C ALA A 98 9.19 -1.13 28.20
N PHE A 99 10.48 -1.09 27.91
CA PHE A 99 11.54 -1.57 28.81
C PHE A 99 12.34 -0.45 29.48
N PHE A 100 12.48 0.71 28.82
CA PHE A 100 13.41 1.77 29.26
C PHE A 100 12.72 3.06 29.69
N ALA A 101 11.42 3.28 29.36
CA ALA A 101 10.74 4.50 29.77
C ALA A 101 10.44 4.50 31.26
N VAL A 102 10.58 5.68 31.89
CA VAL A 102 10.10 5.88 33.26
C VAL A 102 8.60 6.20 33.27
N PRO A 103 7.86 5.94 34.37
CA PRO A 103 6.41 6.16 34.41
C PRO A 103 5.96 7.56 33.98
N ALA A 104 6.71 8.59 34.38
CA ALA A 104 6.38 9.98 34.04
C ALA A 104 6.48 10.30 32.54
N SER A 105 7.37 9.62 31.79
CA SER A 105 7.54 9.81 30.36
C SER A 105 6.77 8.82 29.51
N ALA A 106 6.10 7.83 30.10
CA ALA A 106 5.45 6.77 29.35
C ALA A 106 4.43 7.27 28.35
N LEU A 107 3.51 8.13 28.77
CA LEU A 107 2.47 8.68 27.89
C LEU A 107 3.03 9.65 26.82
N PRO A 108 3.89 10.65 27.17
CA PRO A 108 4.52 11.50 26.17
C PRO A 108 5.30 10.73 25.10
N VAL A 109 6.09 9.73 25.49
CA VAL A 109 6.86 8.91 24.54
C VAL A 109 5.93 8.07 23.66
N PHE A 110 4.87 7.49 24.24
CA PHE A 110 3.84 6.78 23.48
C PHE A 110 3.18 7.66 22.42
N LEU A 111 2.72 8.86 22.80
CA LEU A 111 2.08 9.79 21.88
C LEU A 111 3.05 10.27 20.80
N LEU A 112 4.31 10.57 21.16
CA LEU A 112 5.33 10.98 20.20
C LEU A 112 5.63 9.86 19.19
N THR A 113 5.81 8.64 19.65
CA THR A 113 6.10 7.48 18.79
C THR A 113 4.96 7.22 17.80
N LEU A 114 3.72 7.46 18.19
CA LEU A 114 2.54 7.27 17.33
C LEU A 114 2.09 8.55 16.60
N SER A 115 2.89 9.62 16.65
CA SER A 115 2.51 10.92 16.05
C SER A 115 2.17 10.83 14.55
N GLU A 116 2.83 10.00 13.80
CA GLU A 116 2.55 9.75 12.38
C GLU A 116 1.11 9.26 12.13
N TYR A 117 0.52 8.58 13.09
CA TYR A 117 -0.83 8.01 12.95
C TYR A 117 -1.95 8.94 13.42
N TRP A 118 -1.73 9.79 14.44
CA TRP A 118 -2.77 10.68 14.96
C TRP A 118 -2.65 12.14 14.45
N LEU A 119 -1.46 12.61 14.11
CA LEU A 119 -1.25 13.99 13.66
C LEU A 119 -2.02 14.34 12.37
N PRO A 120 -2.10 13.47 11.34
CA PRO A 120 -2.92 13.74 10.15
C PRO A 120 -4.41 13.94 10.47
N ALA A 121 -4.93 13.20 11.48
CA ALA A 121 -6.29 13.37 11.94
C ALA A 121 -6.52 14.75 12.56
N LEU A 122 -5.61 15.18 13.42
CA LEU A 122 -5.64 16.52 14.02
C LEU A 122 -5.59 17.62 12.94
N LEU A 123 -4.68 17.50 11.98
CA LEU A 123 -4.56 18.44 10.86
C LEU A 123 -5.83 18.45 9.99
N GLY A 124 -6.47 17.29 9.78
CA GLY A 124 -7.75 17.16 9.08
C GLY A 124 -8.88 17.89 9.80
N LEU A 125 -8.94 17.81 11.14
CA LEU A 125 -9.91 18.53 11.96
C LEU A 125 -9.67 20.04 11.89
N VAL A 126 -8.41 20.47 12.03
CA VAL A 126 -8.03 21.89 11.90
C VAL A 126 -8.42 22.41 10.52
N GLY A 127 -8.07 21.70 9.43
CA GLY A 127 -8.47 22.07 8.07
C GLY A 127 -9.99 22.17 7.89
N THR A 128 -10.76 21.28 8.53
CA THR A 128 -12.22 21.32 8.52
C THR A 128 -12.74 22.55 9.27
N ALA A 129 -12.13 22.90 10.42
CA ALA A 129 -12.51 24.06 11.23
C ALA A 129 -12.30 25.39 10.49
N PHE A 130 -11.23 25.49 9.70
CA PHE A 130 -10.95 26.69 8.89
C PHE A 130 -11.70 26.75 7.56
N SER A 131 -12.43 25.71 7.19
CA SER A 131 -13.21 25.68 5.95
C SER A 131 -14.51 26.46 6.09
N ARG A 132 -14.63 27.57 5.36
CA ARG A 132 -15.86 28.40 5.34
C ARG A 132 -16.99 27.81 4.49
N SER A 133 -16.81 26.65 3.88
CA SER A 133 -17.75 26.10 2.88
C SER A 133 -18.86 25.24 3.49
N TYR A 134 -18.90 25.05 4.79
CA TYR A 134 -19.85 24.15 5.44
C TYR A 134 -20.96 24.90 6.18
N THR A 135 -22.21 24.43 6.01
CA THR A 135 -23.29 24.77 6.94
C THR A 135 -23.02 24.13 8.32
N PRO A 136 -23.51 24.69 9.45
CA PRO A 136 -23.23 24.17 10.79
C PRO A 136 -23.51 22.66 10.94
N ARG A 137 -24.62 22.18 10.36
CA ARG A 137 -24.99 20.76 10.40
C ARG A 137 -23.97 19.89 9.62
N ARG A 138 -23.57 20.31 8.42
CA ARG A 138 -22.60 19.60 7.59
C ARG A 138 -21.20 19.63 8.22
N PHE A 139 -20.85 20.75 8.86
CA PHE A 139 -19.62 20.89 9.62
C PHE A 139 -19.55 19.85 10.74
N PHE A 140 -20.58 19.77 11.59
CA PHE A 140 -20.61 18.81 12.68
C PHE A 140 -20.54 17.36 12.18
N THR A 141 -21.35 17.00 11.18
CA THR A 141 -21.32 15.66 10.58
C THR A 141 -19.94 15.33 10.01
N ARG A 142 -19.28 16.31 9.38
CA ARG A 142 -17.91 16.13 8.85
C ARG A 142 -16.89 15.91 9.96
N CYS A 143 -16.92 16.71 11.02
CA CYS A 143 -16.02 16.53 12.17
C CYS A 143 -16.19 15.16 12.83
N VAL A 144 -17.42 14.74 13.10
CA VAL A 144 -17.70 13.41 13.64
C VAL A 144 -17.19 12.30 12.72
N GLY A 145 -17.41 12.44 11.40
CA GLY A 145 -16.88 11.48 10.41
C GLY A 145 -15.35 11.41 10.40
N VAL A 146 -14.68 12.56 10.44
CA VAL A 146 -13.19 12.62 10.50
C VAL A 146 -12.68 11.97 11.79
N ILE A 147 -13.30 12.27 12.94
CA ILE A 147 -12.91 11.67 14.23
C ILE A 147 -13.11 10.15 14.21
N ALA A 148 -14.27 9.68 13.78
CA ALA A 148 -14.60 8.26 13.74
C ALA A 148 -13.62 7.46 12.84
N GLN A 149 -13.41 7.93 11.61
CA GLN A 149 -12.48 7.31 10.66
C GLN A 149 -11.03 7.33 11.18
N SER A 150 -10.62 8.42 11.81
CA SER A 150 -9.27 8.56 12.35
C SER A 150 -9.05 7.66 13.55
N LEU A 151 -10.04 7.53 14.42
CA LEU A 151 -9.97 6.62 15.57
C LEU A 151 -9.92 5.16 15.12
N GLU A 152 -10.76 4.77 14.17
CA GLU A 152 -10.74 3.43 13.58
C GLU A 152 -9.37 3.13 12.94
N GLY A 153 -8.86 4.05 12.13
CA GLY A 153 -7.56 3.93 11.48
C GLY A 153 -6.41 3.85 12.50
N LEU A 154 -6.44 4.65 13.57
CA LEU A 154 -5.44 4.65 14.63
C LEU A 154 -5.46 3.31 15.41
N LEU A 155 -6.63 2.84 15.79
CA LEU A 155 -6.79 1.57 16.52
C LEU A 155 -6.30 0.39 15.69
N TYR A 156 -6.67 0.33 14.41
CA TYR A 156 -6.19 -0.72 13.51
C TYR A 156 -4.68 -0.63 13.27
N SER A 157 -4.16 0.59 13.06
CA SER A 157 -2.72 0.81 12.85
C SER A 157 -1.91 0.40 14.08
N LEU A 158 -2.38 0.73 15.29
CA LEU A 158 -1.74 0.31 16.53
C LEU A 158 -1.79 -1.21 16.68
N ALA A 159 -2.94 -1.83 16.45
CA ALA A 159 -3.10 -3.28 16.58
C ALA A 159 -2.23 -4.07 15.60
N SER A 160 -2.10 -3.59 14.36
CA SER A 160 -1.33 -4.23 13.30
C SER A 160 0.15 -3.84 13.28
N LEU A 161 0.59 -2.89 14.13
CA LEU A 161 1.89 -2.24 14.01
C LEU A 161 3.07 -3.20 14.10
N ALA A 162 3.05 -4.16 15.02
CA ALA A 162 4.13 -5.14 15.18
C ALA A 162 4.28 -6.01 13.92
N GLU A 163 3.16 -6.47 13.37
CA GLU A 163 3.16 -7.28 12.14
C GLU A 163 3.59 -6.46 10.93
N ASN A 164 3.08 -5.23 10.82
CA ASN A 164 3.44 -4.30 9.76
C ASN A 164 4.95 -4.00 9.78
N ALA A 165 5.51 -3.73 10.95
CA ALA A 165 6.94 -3.48 11.12
C ALA A 165 7.80 -4.69 10.73
N ALA A 166 7.42 -5.89 11.21
CA ALA A 166 8.14 -7.13 10.90
C ALA A 166 8.07 -7.47 9.39
N SER A 167 6.88 -7.39 8.80
CA SER A 167 6.68 -7.63 7.36
C SER A 167 7.46 -6.63 6.50
N THR A 168 7.47 -5.36 6.90
CA THR A 168 8.21 -4.31 6.19
C THR A 168 9.72 -4.49 6.33
N ALA A 169 10.21 -4.82 7.52
CA ALA A 169 11.62 -5.10 7.76
C ALA A 169 12.09 -6.34 6.97
N ASP A 170 11.34 -7.44 6.97
CA ASP A 170 11.65 -8.63 6.19
C ASP A 170 11.71 -8.31 4.68
N ALA A 171 10.72 -7.56 4.17
CA ALA A 171 10.70 -7.15 2.77
C ALA A 171 11.92 -6.29 2.38
N ALA A 172 12.30 -5.34 3.23
CA ALA A 172 13.47 -4.48 3.01
C ALA A 172 14.77 -5.28 3.05
N LEU A 173 14.95 -6.13 4.06
CA LEU A 173 16.15 -6.97 4.20
C LEU A 173 16.28 -7.95 3.01
N ARG A 174 15.21 -8.60 2.58
CA ARG A 174 15.21 -9.47 1.39
C ARG A 174 15.54 -8.70 0.13
N ALA A 175 15.01 -7.48 -0.05
CA ALA A 175 15.34 -6.66 -1.21
C ALA A 175 16.82 -6.28 -1.22
N LEU A 176 17.37 -5.81 -0.09
CA LEU A 176 18.78 -5.47 0.05
C LEU A 176 19.69 -6.70 -0.18
N TRP A 177 19.37 -7.85 0.42
CA TRP A 177 20.09 -9.08 0.20
C TRP A 177 20.10 -9.49 -1.28
N ARG A 178 18.94 -9.43 -1.93
CA ARG A 178 18.82 -9.76 -3.36
C ARG A 178 19.57 -8.76 -4.26
N MET A 179 19.63 -7.49 -3.88
CA MET A 179 20.34 -6.46 -4.66
C MET A 179 21.86 -6.57 -4.54
N TYR A 180 22.36 -6.82 -3.34
CA TYR A 180 23.80 -6.68 -3.05
C TYR A 180 24.55 -8.00 -2.85
N VAL A 181 23.84 -9.09 -2.55
CA VAL A 181 24.46 -10.38 -2.22
C VAL A 181 24.10 -11.46 -3.23
N SER A 182 22.82 -11.83 -3.35
CA SER A 182 22.44 -12.99 -4.16
C SER A 182 22.27 -12.70 -5.64
N HIS A 183 21.92 -11.46 -6.01
CA HIS A 183 21.60 -11.00 -7.38
C HIS A 183 20.54 -11.84 -8.10
N ARG A 184 19.68 -12.57 -7.34
CA ARG A 184 18.65 -13.48 -7.86
C ARG A 184 17.26 -13.04 -7.41
N ASN A 185 16.22 -13.42 -8.20
CA ASN A 185 14.80 -13.21 -7.88
C ASN A 185 14.43 -11.74 -7.61
N LEU A 186 15.07 -10.79 -8.30
CA LEU A 186 14.78 -9.37 -8.17
C LEU A 186 13.37 -9.01 -8.67
N LEU A 187 12.90 -9.72 -9.71
CA LEU A 187 11.59 -9.52 -10.36
C LEU A 187 10.56 -10.60 -9.99
N GLU A 188 10.70 -11.22 -8.82
CA GLU A 188 9.72 -12.19 -8.36
C GLU A 188 8.34 -11.54 -8.21
N TRP A 189 7.42 -11.92 -9.09
CA TRP A 189 6.07 -11.39 -9.18
C TRP A 189 5.05 -12.50 -8.89
N THR A 190 4.12 -12.21 -8.00
CA THR A 190 2.92 -13.03 -7.78
C THR A 190 1.70 -12.16 -8.04
N THR A 191 0.75 -12.64 -8.84
CA THR A 191 -0.49 -11.91 -9.12
C THR A 191 -1.36 -11.79 -7.87
N PHE A 192 -2.25 -10.80 -7.85
CA PHE A 192 -3.20 -10.62 -6.74
C PHE A 192 -4.08 -11.86 -6.56
N SER A 193 -4.59 -12.45 -7.65
CA SER A 193 -5.41 -13.66 -7.63
C SER A 193 -4.66 -14.85 -7.03
N GLN A 194 -3.38 -15.07 -7.37
CA GLN A 194 -2.55 -16.10 -6.76
C GLN A 194 -2.30 -15.85 -5.26
N THR A 195 -2.28 -14.58 -4.87
CA THR A 195 -2.08 -14.19 -3.47
C THR A 195 -3.34 -14.39 -2.64
N ASP A 196 -4.52 -14.23 -3.22
CA ASP A 196 -5.83 -14.31 -2.56
C ASP A 196 -6.46 -15.72 -2.63
N SER A 197 -6.09 -16.54 -3.64
CA SER A 197 -6.58 -17.89 -3.81
C SER A 197 -5.91 -18.90 -2.85
N GLY A 198 -6.69 -19.74 -2.22
CA GLY A 198 -6.23 -20.96 -1.55
C GLY A 198 -5.77 -20.79 -0.10
N ARG A 199 -6.32 -19.84 0.67
CA ARG A 199 -5.91 -19.65 2.08
C ARG A 199 -6.97 -19.99 3.08
N ASP A 200 -6.45 -20.68 4.10
CA ASP A 200 -7.18 -21.01 5.31
C ASP A 200 -7.63 -19.73 6.00
N GLY A 201 -8.92 -19.38 5.87
CA GLY A 201 -9.58 -18.33 6.63
C GLY A 201 -9.76 -18.70 8.10
N SER A 202 -9.12 -19.78 8.56
CA SER A 202 -9.17 -20.26 9.93
C SER A 202 -8.32 -19.38 10.86
N ILE A 203 -8.66 -19.37 12.13
CA ILE A 203 -7.88 -18.74 13.19
C ILE A 203 -6.43 -19.24 13.20
N CYS A 204 -6.21 -20.53 12.93
CA CYS A 204 -4.87 -21.13 12.87
C CYS A 204 -4.05 -20.52 11.73
N GLY A 205 -4.65 -20.32 10.56
CA GLY A 205 -4.02 -19.64 9.42
C GLY A 205 -3.61 -18.20 9.76
N TYR A 206 -4.45 -17.45 10.49
CA TYR A 206 -4.11 -16.10 10.95
C TYR A 206 -2.98 -16.10 11.99
N LEU A 207 -2.97 -17.02 12.95
CA LEU A 207 -1.89 -17.17 13.94
C LEU A 207 -0.55 -17.46 13.26
N GLN A 208 -0.53 -18.36 12.28
CA GLN A 208 0.68 -18.70 11.53
C GLN A 208 1.22 -17.55 10.67
N ASN A 209 0.35 -16.71 10.13
CA ASN A 209 0.75 -15.59 9.28
C ASN A 209 1.06 -14.31 10.05
N HIS A 210 0.71 -14.21 11.35
CA HIS A 210 0.92 -13.03 12.20
C HIS A 210 1.75 -13.36 13.45
N VAL A 211 2.76 -14.22 13.30
CA VAL A 211 3.63 -14.67 14.40
C VAL A 211 4.39 -13.51 15.06
N ALA A 212 4.80 -12.50 14.29
CA ALA A 212 5.54 -11.37 14.80
C ALA A 212 4.71 -10.56 15.83
N SER A 213 3.43 -10.35 15.58
CA SER A 213 2.50 -9.71 16.52
C SER A 213 2.37 -10.51 17.80
N VAL A 214 2.18 -11.84 17.70
CA VAL A 214 2.06 -12.72 18.87
C VAL A 214 3.33 -12.69 19.71
N PHE A 215 4.50 -12.81 19.08
CA PHE A 215 5.78 -12.80 19.76
C PHE A 215 6.06 -11.47 20.47
N ALA A 216 5.97 -10.36 19.76
CA ALA A 216 6.18 -9.02 20.32
C ALA A 216 5.16 -8.69 21.41
N GLY A 217 3.90 -9.07 21.20
CA GLY A 217 2.82 -8.91 22.18
C GLY A 217 3.08 -9.67 23.45
N THR A 218 3.48 -10.94 23.37
CA THR A 218 3.84 -11.77 24.53
C THR A 218 5.00 -11.14 25.31
N LEU A 219 6.06 -10.70 24.59
CA LEU A 219 7.24 -10.10 25.21
C LEU A 219 6.87 -8.82 25.99
N MET A 220 6.13 -7.92 25.39
CA MET A 220 5.71 -6.68 26.03
C MET A 220 4.74 -6.93 27.22
N THR A 221 3.80 -7.86 27.07
CA THR A 221 2.84 -8.17 28.12
C THR A 221 3.50 -8.82 29.35
N ALA A 222 4.45 -9.72 29.12
CA ALA A 222 5.13 -10.45 30.19
C ALA A 222 6.16 -9.59 30.94
N PHE A 223 6.94 -8.79 30.22
CA PHE A 223 8.14 -8.18 30.76
C PHE A 223 8.09 -6.66 30.94
N SER A 224 7.12 -5.94 30.34
CA SER A 224 7.04 -4.50 30.55
C SER A 224 6.61 -4.16 31.98
N PRO A 225 7.31 -3.26 32.69
CA PRO A 225 6.88 -2.76 33.99
C PRO A 225 5.70 -1.78 33.91
N LEU A 226 5.45 -1.19 32.72
CA LEU A 226 4.50 -0.11 32.52
C LEU A 226 3.15 -0.63 32.00
N PRO A 227 2.01 -0.35 32.69
CA PRO A 227 0.71 -0.88 32.32
C PRO A 227 0.25 -0.43 30.93
N LEU A 228 0.59 0.79 30.49
CA LEU A 228 0.28 1.28 29.15
C LEU A 228 0.87 0.38 28.05
N TYR A 229 2.12 0.00 28.19
CA TYR A 229 2.81 -0.84 27.19
C TYR A 229 2.42 -2.32 27.32
N ARG A 230 2.04 -2.78 28.51
CA ARG A 230 1.40 -4.11 28.66
C ARG A 230 0.10 -4.19 27.89
N LEU A 231 -0.72 -3.13 27.96
CA LEU A 231 -1.97 -3.06 27.19
C LEU A 231 -1.68 -3.11 25.67
N CYS A 232 -0.67 -2.40 25.20
CA CYS A 232 -0.22 -2.51 23.78
C CYS A 232 0.20 -3.93 23.44
N GLY A 233 0.95 -4.59 24.33
CA GLY A 233 1.34 -5.99 24.17
C GLY A 233 0.14 -6.93 24.05
N ILE A 234 -0.88 -6.76 24.88
CA ILE A 234 -2.14 -7.51 24.80
C ILE A 234 -2.83 -7.28 23.44
N VAL A 235 -2.91 -6.04 22.97
CA VAL A 235 -3.49 -5.71 21.68
C VAL A 235 -2.73 -6.40 20.53
N TRP A 236 -1.40 -6.40 20.56
CA TRP A 236 -0.57 -7.08 19.55
C TRP A 236 -0.72 -8.60 19.62
N PHE A 237 -0.78 -9.17 20.81
CA PHE A 237 -0.99 -10.61 21.00
C PHE A 237 -2.32 -11.09 20.39
N PHE A 238 -3.39 -10.32 20.56
CA PHE A 238 -4.72 -10.65 20.03
C PHE A 238 -4.96 -10.18 18.59
N PHE A 239 -3.99 -9.51 17.95
CA PHE A 239 -4.15 -9.02 16.57
C PHE A 239 -4.54 -10.11 15.56
N PRO A 240 -4.00 -11.35 15.56
CA PRO A 240 -4.43 -12.39 14.62
C PRO A 240 -5.93 -12.73 14.75
N VAL A 241 -6.44 -12.74 15.97
CA VAL A 241 -7.86 -13.00 16.25
C VAL A 241 -8.71 -11.84 15.74
N LEU A 242 -8.30 -10.60 16.03
CA LEU A 242 -8.96 -9.40 15.51
C LEU A 242 -8.97 -9.40 13.98
N ALA A 243 -7.84 -9.69 13.35
CA ALA A 243 -7.70 -9.76 11.90
C ALA A 243 -8.60 -10.83 11.27
N CYS A 244 -8.74 -11.98 11.91
CA CYS A 244 -9.65 -13.05 11.49
C CYS A 244 -11.12 -12.60 11.59
N LEU A 245 -11.51 -11.95 12.68
CA LEU A 245 -12.87 -11.43 12.85
C LEU A 245 -13.22 -10.34 11.85
N LEU A 246 -12.29 -9.41 11.57
CA LEU A 246 -12.48 -8.34 10.58
C LEU A 246 -12.52 -8.86 9.13
N ALA A 247 -11.94 -10.02 8.85
CA ALA A 247 -11.96 -10.63 7.53
C ALA A 247 -13.27 -11.37 7.22
N SER A 248 -14.19 -11.45 8.18
CA SER A 248 -15.50 -12.06 7.96
C SER A 248 -16.21 -11.36 6.79
N PRO A 249 -16.76 -12.11 5.82
CA PRO A 249 -17.38 -11.50 4.65
C PRO A 249 -18.57 -10.65 5.09
N VAL A 250 -18.50 -9.35 4.80
CA VAL A 250 -19.68 -8.49 4.88
C VAL A 250 -20.68 -9.06 3.87
N ARG A 251 -21.88 -9.41 4.33
CA ARG A 251 -22.96 -9.84 3.44
C ARG A 251 -23.19 -8.74 2.42
N ASP A 252 -22.72 -8.97 1.21
CA ASP A 252 -22.95 -8.08 0.09
C ASP A 252 -24.47 -8.01 -0.13
N ARG A 253 -25.06 -6.88 0.20
CA ARG A 253 -26.39 -6.56 -0.27
C ARG A 253 -26.25 -6.26 -1.76
N THR A 254 -26.19 -7.33 -2.57
CA THR A 254 -26.19 -7.20 -4.02
C THR A 254 -27.44 -6.43 -4.43
N ARG A 255 -27.30 -5.13 -4.67
CA ARG A 255 -28.31 -4.37 -5.37
C ARG A 255 -28.31 -4.87 -6.80
N THR A 256 -29.44 -5.42 -7.24
CA THR A 256 -29.61 -5.75 -8.65
C THR A 256 -29.37 -4.49 -9.49
N ALA A 257 -28.43 -4.59 -10.44
CA ALA A 257 -28.12 -3.48 -11.31
C ALA A 257 -29.36 -3.06 -12.11
N THR A 258 -29.63 -1.77 -12.18
CA THR A 258 -30.71 -1.23 -13.00
C THR A 258 -30.41 -1.46 -14.48
N ASP A 259 -31.44 -1.46 -15.34
CA ASP A 259 -31.24 -1.63 -16.78
C ASP A 259 -30.34 -0.55 -17.39
N VAL A 260 -30.39 0.67 -16.86
CA VAL A 260 -29.49 1.76 -17.28
C VAL A 260 -28.03 1.41 -16.93
N GLN A 261 -27.77 0.92 -15.71
CA GLN A 261 -26.45 0.47 -15.30
C GLN A 261 -25.93 -0.69 -16.14
N ARG A 262 -26.78 -1.69 -16.43
CA ARG A 262 -26.45 -2.80 -17.32
C ARG A 262 -26.07 -2.35 -18.72
N ARG A 263 -26.86 -1.45 -19.32
CA ARG A 263 -26.55 -0.87 -20.64
C ARG A 263 -25.23 -0.10 -20.64
N THR A 264 -24.99 0.67 -19.59
CA THR A 264 -23.73 1.44 -19.44
C THR A 264 -22.52 0.51 -19.34
N VAL A 265 -22.58 -0.53 -18.50
CA VAL A 265 -21.53 -1.53 -18.36
C VAL A 265 -21.31 -2.30 -19.68
N SER A 266 -22.41 -2.69 -20.37
CA SER A 266 -22.30 -3.35 -21.67
C SER A 266 -21.71 -2.46 -22.76
N ARG A 267 -21.94 -1.14 -22.70
CA ARG A 267 -21.27 -0.19 -23.58
C ARG A 267 -19.78 -0.13 -23.32
N TYR A 268 -19.38 0.07 -22.06
CA TYR A 268 -17.97 0.08 -21.69
C TYR A 268 -17.24 -1.21 -22.04
N ALA A 269 -17.89 -2.38 -21.80
CA ALA A 269 -17.32 -3.66 -22.17
C ALA A 269 -17.06 -3.76 -23.69
N ARG A 270 -17.96 -3.24 -24.52
CA ARG A 270 -17.78 -3.19 -25.97
C ARG A 270 -16.66 -2.22 -26.37
N GLU A 271 -16.62 -1.04 -25.77
CA GLU A 271 -15.56 -0.04 -26.05
C GLU A 271 -14.17 -0.58 -25.65
N ILE A 272 -14.07 -1.26 -24.50
CA ILE A 272 -12.84 -1.94 -24.08
C ILE A 272 -12.46 -3.06 -25.06
N PHE A 273 -13.44 -3.87 -25.47
CA PHE A 273 -13.18 -4.96 -26.42
C PHE A 273 -12.74 -4.41 -27.79
N ALA A 274 -13.35 -3.33 -28.27
CA ALA A 274 -12.99 -2.69 -29.51
C ALA A 274 -11.51 -2.28 -29.54
N PHE A 275 -10.95 -1.79 -28.42
CA PHE A 275 -9.53 -1.50 -28.33
C PHE A 275 -8.66 -2.73 -28.68
N PHE A 276 -9.02 -3.91 -28.17
CA PHE A 276 -8.29 -5.15 -28.49
C PHE A 276 -8.52 -5.59 -29.91
N ASP A 277 -9.76 -5.53 -30.39
CA ASP A 277 -10.14 -5.93 -31.74
C ASP A 277 -9.42 -5.08 -32.82
N GLU A 278 -9.28 -3.77 -32.56
CA GLU A 278 -8.61 -2.85 -33.48
C GLU A 278 -7.08 -2.94 -33.41
N ASN A 279 -6.51 -3.25 -32.25
CA ASN A 279 -5.06 -3.13 -32.03
C ASN A 279 -4.32 -4.46 -31.92
N VAL A 280 -5.03 -5.60 -31.81
CA VAL A 280 -4.43 -6.93 -31.78
C VAL A 280 -4.53 -7.54 -33.18
N SER A 281 -3.41 -7.69 -33.84
CA SER A 281 -3.36 -8.17 -35.21
C SER A 281 -2.09 -8.99 -35.46
N HIS A 282 -1.97 -9.57 -36.65
CA HIS A 282 -0.74 -10.24 -37.08
C HIS A 282 0.47 -9.32 -37.02
N LYS A 283 0.30 -8.00 -37.26
CA LYS A 283 1.39 -7.00 -37.19
C LYS A 283 1.92 -6.79 -35.78
N THR A 284 1.09 -7.06 -34.79
CA THR A 284 1.43 -6.97 -33.37
C THR A 284 1.73 -8.34 -32.73
N HIS A 285 1.94 -9.37 -33.55
CA HIS A 285 2.10 -10.75 -33.10
C HIS A 285 0.95 -11.25 -32.22
N TRP A 286 -0.26 -10.77 -32.47
CA TRP A 286 -1.47 -11.07 -31.69
C TRP A 286 -1.36 -10.62 -30.22
N LEU A 287 -0.53 -9.62 -29.93
CA LEU A 287 -0.37 -9.06 -28.60
C LEU A 287 -0.96 -7.64 -28.54
N PRO A 288 -1.66 -7.27 -27.45
CA PRO A 288 -2.17 -5.93 -27.29
C PRO A 288 -1.00 -4.94 -27.04
N PRO A 289 -1.06 -3.74 -27.62
CA PRO A 289 -0.08 -2.71 -27.31
C PRO A 289 -0.19 -2.23 -25.87
N ASP A 290 0.91 -1.77 -25.28
CA ASP A 290 0.93 -1.27 -23.92
C ASP A 290 0.20 0.06 -23.79
N ASN A 291 0.34 0.91 -24.78
CA ASN A 291 -0.30 2.23 -24.80
C ASN A 291 -0.55 2.71 -26.24
N LEU A 292 -1.67 3.42 -26.41
CA LEU A 292 -2.02 4.15 -27.62
C LEU A 292 -2.11 5.63 -27.25
N GLN A 293 -1.17 6.44 -27.75
CA GLN A 293 -1.20 7.88 -27.57
C GLN A 293 -2.00 8.51 -28.72
N LEU A 294 -3.05 9.24 -28.37
CA LEU A 294 -3.91 9.93 -29.35
C LEU A 294 -3.48 11.38 -29.60
N SER A 295 -2.79 12.02 -28.64
CA SER A 295 -2.36 13.41 -28.69
C SER A 295 -1.02 13.59 -27.95
N PRO A 296 -0.13 14.50 -28.37
CA PRO A 296 -0.21 15.44 -29.47
C PRO A 296 0.03 14.81 -30.86
N ALA A 297 0.53 13.59 -30.92
CA ALA A 297 0.68 12.82 -32.16
C ALA A 297 0.32 11.36 -31.87
N GLU A 298 -0.37 10.72 -32.77
CA GLU A 298 -0.69 9.30 -32.65
C GLU A 298 0.62 8.47 -32.59
N CYS A 299 0.74 7.69 -31.52
CA CYS A 299 1.87 6.80 -31.33
C CYS A 299 1.43 5.54 -30.57
N THR A 300 1.73 4.39 -31.16
CA THR A 300 1.44 3.10 -30.54
C THR A 300 2.70 2.54 -29.89
N ALA A 301 2.63 2.22 -28.59
CA ALA A 301 3.71 1.54 -27.89
C ALA A 301 3.60 0.02 -28.14
N TYR A 302 4.36 -0.49 -29.11
CA TYR A 302 4.39 -1.92 -29.49
C TYR A 302 5.14 -2.81 -28.48
N ARG A 303 4.98 -2.54 -27.22
CA ARG A 303 5.35 -3.42 -26.09
C ARG A 303 4.08 -3.85 -25.40
N THR A 304 4.11 -4.96 -24.71
CA THR A 304 2.98 -5.43 -23.91
C THR A 304 3.44 -5.78 -22.51
N SER A 305 2.52 -5.79 -21.56
CA SER A 305 2.78 -6.19 -20.16
C SER A 305 2.02 -7.48 -19.83
N PRO A 306 2.51 -8.30 -18.88
CA PRO A 306 1.82 -9.51 -18.45
C PRO A 306 0.37 -9.28 -18.00
N THR A 307 0.09 -8.11 -17.40
CA THR A 307 -1.27 -7.72 -16.97
C THR A 307 -2.25 -7.58 -18.12
N LYS A 308 -1.79 -7.22 -19.32
CA LYS A 308 -2.64 -7.08 -20.51
C LYS A 308 -2.88 -8.42 -21.24
N ILE A 309 -2.07 -9.42 -20.95
CA ILE A 309 -2.22 -10.76 -21.49
C ILE A 309 -3.12 -11.63 -20.58
N GLY A 310 -3.51 -11.10 -19.42
CA GLY A 310 -4.37 -11.83 -18.46
C GLY A 310 -3.62 -12.85 -17.60
N LEU A 311 -2.32 -12.66 -17.44
CA LEU A 311 -1.47 -13.49 -16.57
C LEU A 311 -1.44 -12.96 -15.13
#